data_1fc8d95cec471c675b76d0339dc6c7c0
#
_entry.id   1fc8d95cec471c675b76d0339dc6c7c0
#
_cell.length_a   1.000
_cell.length_b   1.000
_cell.length_c   1.000
_cell.angle_alpha   90.00
_cell.angle_beta   90.00
_cell.angle_gamma   90.00
#
_symmetry.space_group_name_H-M   'P 1'
#
loop_
_entity.id
_entity.type
_entity.pdbx_description
1 polymer ?
#
loop_
_entity_poly.entity_id
_entity_poly.type
_entity_poly.pdbx_seq_one_letter_code
_entity_poly.pdbx_strand_id
1 'polypeptide(L)'
;MENRFAAARRRYLRTHMDGIYTRMLLTGTLEPHLAEIGESAQAMFDRLVEQMKDAEGVTERLKAKNQMEWVGRMNSICSRAEEVVLSELVYR
;
A
#
# COMPACT_ATOMS: atom_id res chain seq x y z
N MET A 1 10.99 -7.71 -8.39
CA MET A 1 10.71 -6.29 -8.72
C MET A 1 10.09 -5.59 -7.51
N GLU A 2 10.54 -4.40 -7.24
CA GLU A 2 10.06 -3.61 -6.11
C GLU A 2 8.63 -3.10 -6.40
N ASN A 3 7.69 -3.32 -5.47
CA ASN A 3 6.34 -2.79 -5.65
C ASN A 3 6.27 -1.32 -5.21
N ARG A 4 5.11 -0.69 -5.43
CA ARG A 4 4.95 0.74 -5.12
C ARG A 4 5.15 1.08 -3.64
N PHE A 5 4.79 0.16 -2.73
CA PHE A 5 4.95 0.40 -1.29
C PHE A 5 6.42 0.31 -0.88
N ALA A 6 7.15 -0.65 -1.44
CA ALA A 6 8.59 -0.75 -1.21
C ALA A 6 9.30 0.49 -1.76
N ALA A 7 8.92 0.95 -2.95
CA ALA A 7 9.48 2.15 -3.55
C ALA A 7 9.20 3.39 -2.69
N ALA A 8 7.99 3.51 -2.14
CA ALA A 8 7.61 4.61 -1.26
C ALA A 8 8.42 4.56 0.04
N ARG A 9 8.63 3.37 0.61
CA ARG A 9 9.45 3.21 1.83
C ARG A 9 10.91 3.59 1.57
N ARG A 10 11.46 3.18 0.44
CA ARG A 10 12.83 3.56 0.04
C ARG A 10 12.97 5.07 -0.01
N ARG A 11 12.03 5.75 -0.66
CA ARG A 11 12.03 7.20 -0.78
C ARG A 11 11.92 7.87 0.59
N TYR A 12 11.02 7.37 1.43
CA TYR A 12 10.82 7.89 2.77
C TYR A 12 12.09 7.80 3.61
N LEU A 13 12.73 6.63 3.62
CA LEU A 13 13.98 6.43 4.36
C LEU A 13 15.08 7.38 3.87
N ARG A 14 15.20 7.49 2.54
CA ARG A 14 16.25 8.33 1.95
C ARG A 14 16.04 9.80 2.25
N THR A 15 14.79 10.28 2.28
CA THR A 15 14.51 11.70 2.45
C THR A 15 14.34 12.13 3.90
N HIS A 16 13.82 11.24 4.76
CA HIS A 16 13.50 11.59 6.15
C HIS A 16 14.34 10.87 7.19
N MET A 17 15.02 9.80 6.82
CA MET A 17 15.78 8.96 7.74
C MET A 17 17.10 8.55 7.09
N ASP A 18 17.84 9.52 6.57
CA ASP A 18 19.03 9.25 5.76
C ASP A 18 20.14 8.52 6.52
N GLY A 19 20.29 8.75 7.82
CA GLY A 19 21.25 8.03 8.64
C GLY A 19 20.95 6.54 8.70
N ILE A 20 19.68 6.19 8.90
CA ILE A 20 19.22 4.80 8.90
C ILE A 20 19.36 4.21 7.51
N TYR A 21 18.97 4.96 6.49
CA TYR A 21 19.08 4.53 5.09
C TYR A 21 20.53 4.17 4.75
N THR A 22 21.47 5.05 5.07
CA THR A 22 22.89 4.85 4.80
C THR A 22 23.40 3.61 5.52
N ARG A 23 23.07 3.45 6.80
CA ARG A 23 23.48 2.28 7.57
C ARG A 23 22.97 0.98 6.97
N MET A 24 21.69 0.95 6.59
CA MET A 24 21.09 -0.23 5.99
C MET A 24 21.71 -0.55 4.62
N LEU A 25 22.05 0.49 3.87
CA LEU A 25 22.72 0.33 2.59
C LEU A 25 24.11 -0.29 2.77
N LEU A 26 24.86 0.20 3.75
CA LEU A 26 26.21 -0.27 4.02
C LEU A 26 26.24 -1.68 4.59
N THR A 27 25.24 -2.06 5.39
CA THR A 27 25.17 -3.39 6.00
C THR A 27 24.49 -4.42 5.12
N GLY A 28 23.96 -4.02 3.98
CA GLY A 28 23.25 -4.93 3.06
C GLY A 28 21.87 -5.32 3.53
N THR A 29 21.29 -4.58 4.49
CA THR A 29 19.96 -4.89 5.04
C THR A 29 18.83 -4.11 4.41
N LEU A 30 19.14 -3.16 3.51
CA LEU A 30 18.12 -2.31 2.91
C LEU A 30 17.16 -3.08 2.01
N GLU A 31 17.67 -3.87 1.06
CA GLU A 31 16.82 -4.60 0.13
C GLU A 31 15.92 -5.64 0.81
N PRO A 32 16.41 -6.44 1.76
CA PRO A 32 15.53 -7.32 2.53
C PRO A 32 14.45 -6.57 3.29
N HIS A 33 14.79 -5.42 3.89
CA HIS A 33 13.80 -4.60 4.60
C HIS A 33 12.71 -4.10 3.66
N LEU A 34 13.10 -3.59 2.49
CA LEU A 34 12.13 -3.07 1.51
C LEU A 34 11.23 -4.18 0.96
N ALA A 35 11.80 -5.37 0.74
CA ALA A 35 11.01 -6.51 0.29
C ALA A 35 9.96 -6.89 1.33
N GLU A 36 10.35 -6.93 2.61
CA GLU A 36 9.44 -7.24 3.71
C GLU A 36 8.32 -6.21 3.84
N ILE A 37 8.67 -4.92 3.82
CA ILE A 37 7.68 -3.85 3.90
C ILE A 37 6.73 -3.89 2.69
N GLY A 38 7.27 -4.09 1.49
CA GLY A 38 6.47 -4.18 0.27
C GLY A 38 5.46 -5.31 0.31
N GLU A 39 5.89 -6.48 0.77
CA GLU A 39 5.02 -7.65 0.88
C GLU A 39 3.94 -7.43 1.94
N SER A 40 4.32 -6.97 3.13
CA SER A 40 3.36 -6.71 4.21
C SER A 40 2.36 -5.62 3.83
N ALA A 41 2.82 -4.57 3.18
CA ALA A 41 1.97 -3.47 2.76
C ALA A 41 0.98 -3.90 1.69
N GLN A 42 1.41 -4.70 0.72
CA GLN A 42 0.52 -5.22 -0.32
C GLN A 42 -0.56 -6.12 0.28
N ALA A 43 -0.17 -7.01 1.20
CA ALA A 43 -1.13 -7.89 1.87
C ALA A 43 -2.15 -7.09 2.68
N MET A 44 -1.72 -6.07 3.39
CA MET A 44 -2.62 -5.19 4.15
C MET A 44 -3.58 -4.44 3.21
N PHE A 45 -3.06 -3.91 2.12
CA PHE A 45 -3.86 -3.20 1.12
C PHE A 45 -4.96 -4.11 0.57
N ASP A 46 -4.59 -5.32 0.14
CA ASP A 46 -5.55 -6.26 -0.45
C ASP A 46 -6.64 -6.63 0.55
N ARG A 47 -6.27 -6.87 1.81
CA ARG A 47 -7.23 -7.18 2.86
C ARG A 47 -8.18 -6.01 3.14
N LEU A 48 -7.65 -4.80 3.22
CA LEU A 48 -8.47 -3.61 3.47
C LEU A 48 -9.45 -3.36 2.33
N VAL A 49 -9.01 -3.52 1.09
CA VAL A 49 -9.88 -3.35 -0.07
C VAL A 49 -11.05 -4.33 0.00
N GLU A 50 -10.78 -5.61 0.28
CA GLU A 50 -11.85 -6.59 0.39
C GLU A 50 -12.81 -6.29 1.54
N GLN A 51 -12.29 -5.89 2.68
CA GLN A 51 -13.12 -5.53 3.83
C GLN A 51 -14.01 -4.32 3.54
N MET A 52 -13.46 -3.31 2.89
CA MET A 52 -14.22 -2.11 2.53
C MET A 52 -15.27 -2.38 1.47
N LYS A 53 -14.95 -3.23 0.49
CA LYS A 53 -15.90 -3.65 -0.53
C LYS A 53 -17.12 -4.33 0.12
N ASP A 54 -16.86 -5.26 1.03
CA ASP A 54 -17.92 -5.96 1.73
C ASP A 54 -18.76 -5.00 2.58
N ALA A 55 -18.10 -4.13 3.34
CA ALA A 55 -18.78 -3.19 4.23
C ALA A 55 -19.65 -2.19 3.45
N GLU A 56 -19.23 -1.78 2.25
CA GLU A 56 -19.91 -0.76 1.46
C GLU A 56 -20.78 -1.34 0.35
N GLY A 57 -20.90 -2.65 0.27
CA GLY A 57 -21.74 -3.30 -0.73
C GLY A 57 -21.27 -3.14 -2.16
N VAL A 58 -19.96 -3.02 -2.36
CA VAL A 58 -19.36 -2.86 -3.69
C VAL A 58 -19.09 -4.24 -4.25
N THR A 59 -20.00 -4.74 -5.09
CA THR A 59 -20.02 -6.13 -5.55
C THR A 59 -19.93 -6.23 -7.06
N GLU A 60 -19.72 -7.45 -7.55
CA GLU A 60 -19.78 -7.74 -8.98
C GLU A 60 -21.18 -7.43 -9.55
N ARG A 61 -22.21 -7.61 -8.73
CA ARG A 61 -23.58 -7.24 -9.12
C ARG A 61 -23.70 -5.75 -9.38
N LEU A 62 -23.11 -4.93 -8.52
CA LEU A 62 -23.09 -3.48 -8.73
C LEU A 62 -22.34 -3.13 -10.01
N LYS A 63 -21.20 -3.78 -10.24
CA LYS A 63 -20.41 -3.59 -11.45
C LYS A 63 -21.21 -3.85 -12.71
N ALA A 64 -21.97 -4.95 -12.73
CA ALA A 64 -22.81 -5.33 -13.85
C ALA A 64 -23.96 -4.34 -14.06
N LYS A 65 -24.54 -3.84 -12.95
CA LYS A 65 -25.74 -3.00 -13.01
C LYS A 65 -25.39 -1.53 -13.28
N ASN A 66 -24.31 -1.02 -12.69
CA ASN A 66 -23.89 0.37 -12.83
C ASN A 66 -22.36 0.46 -12.75
N GLN A 67 -21.73 0.27 -13.89
CA GLN A 67 -20.27 0.23 -13.96
C GLN A 67 -19.59 1.52 -13.52
N MET A 68 -20.16 2.66 -13.84
CA MET A 68 -19.55 3.96 -13.47
C MET A 68 -19.58 4.16 -11.97
N GLU A 69 -20.68 3.81 -11.31
CA GLU A 69 -20.77 3.89 -9.87
C GLU A 69 -19.77 2.92 -9.21
N TRP A 70 -19.64 1.69 -9.76
CA TRP A 70 -18.67 0.72 -9.26
C TRP A 70 -17.24 1.25 -9.35
N VAL A 71 -16.87 1.86 -10.49
CA VAL A 71 -15.52 2.43 -10.68
C VAL A 71 -15.27 3.54 -9.66
N GLY A 72 -16.23 4.45 -9.48
CA GLY A 72 -16.09 5.54 -8.51
C GLY A 72 -15.92 5.04 -7.09
N ARG A 73 -16.71 4.06 -6.69
CA ARG A 73 -16.60 3.48 -5.34
C ARG A 73 -15.29 2.73 -5.15
N MET A 74 -14.86 1.98 -6.16
CA MET A 74 -13.56 1.27 -6.09
C MET A 74 -12.39 2.23 -6.00
N ASN A 75 -12.42 3.32 -6.76
CA ASN A 75 -11.36 4.33 -6.67
C ASN A 75 -11.28 4.94 -5.26
N SER A 76 -12.42 5.22 -4.66
CA SER A 76 -12.49 5.73 -3.28
C SER A 76 -11.93 4.71 -2.28
N ILE A 77 -12.33 3.46 -2.41
CA ILE A 77 -11.86 2.38 -1.52
C ILE A 77 -10.35 2.21 -1.63
N CYS A 78 -9.82 2.12 -2.86
CA CYS A 78 -8.39 1.96 -3.06
C CYS A 78 -7.59 3.13 -2.51
N SER A 79 -8.09 4.35 -2.68
CA SER A 79 -7.44 5.55 -2.16
C SER A 79 -7.37 5.54 -0.64
N ARG A 80 -8.48 5.19 0.03
CA ARG A 80 -8.53 5.14 1.49
C ARG A 80 -7.67 4.01 2.06
N ALA A 81 -7.70 2.84 1.41
CA ALA A 81 -6.87 1.72 1.81
C ALA A 81 -5.39 2.06 1.67
N GLU A 82 -5.00 2.72 0.58
CA GLU A 82 -3.63 3.16 0.38
C GLU A 82 -3.17 4.13 1.46
N GLU A 83 -3.99 5.09 1.83
CA GLU A 83 -3.66 6.03 2.90
C GLU A 83 -3.38 5.32 4.22
N VAL A 84 -4.20 4.32 4.57
CA VAL A 84 -4.01 3.54 5.78
C VAL A 84 -2.68 2.78 5.73
N VAL A 85 -2.40 2.11 4.63
CA VAL A 85 -1.17 1.34 4.48
C VAL A 85 0.07 2.23 4.56
N LEU A 86 0.04 3.37 3.88
CA LEU A 86 1.16 4.31 3.91
C LEU A 86 1.42 4.82 5.32
N SER A 87 0.37 5.16 6.04
CA SER A 87 0.47 5.63 7.41
C SER A 87 0.96 4.55 8.38
N GLU A 88 0.48 3.32 8.23
CA GLU A 88 0.75 2.25 9.17
C GLU A 88 2.11 1.57 8.97
N LEU A 89 2.55 1.41 7.73
CA LEU A 89 3.73 0.61 7.43
C LEU A 89 4.84 1.36 6.71
N VAL A 90 4.51 2.36 5.90
CA VAL A 90 5.49 2.98 5.02
C VAL A 90 6.11 4.23 5.63
N TYR A 91 5.30 5.10 6.22
CA TYR A 91 5.74 6.39 6.77
C TYR A 91 5.89 6.37 8.29
N ARG A 92 6.63 5.39 8.78
CA ARG A 92 6.87 5.26 10.21
C ARG A 92 8.31 5.40 10.58
#